data_d5480e191012f505d2025aba04068535
#
_entry.id   d5480e191012f505d2025aba04068535
#
_cell.length_a   1.000
_cell.length_b   1.000
_cell.length_c   1.000
_cell.angle_alpha   90.00
_cell.angle_beta   90.00
_cell.angle_gamma   90.00
#
_symmetry.space_group_name_H-M   'P 1'
#
loop_
_entity.id
_entity.type
_entity.pdbx_description
1 polymer ?
#
loop_
_entity_poly.entity_id
_entity_poly.type
_entity_poly.pdbx_seq_one_letter_code
_entity_poly.pdbx_strand_id
1 'polypeptide(L)'
;MRILLFSRGRLARGAEELRQLLAVLERFGFDCLLNEEFAAAIREATGREFPADKIYGERIGPQPAGTTMVCYGGDGTLLEGVHRLGGAPIPVLGINAGHLGFLTGAPNEGLDRIFGEIARGELSVQPRSMLEVRGDFAEGPHSGLALNEFTVQRHGAAMLAVETYVDGQMVA
;
A
#
# COMPACT_ATOMS: atom_id res chain seq x y z
N MET A 1 18.80 -1.48 4.54
CA MET A 1 17.71 -1.18 3.61
C MET A 1 16.43 -1.07 4.42
N ARG A 2 15.58 -0.08 4.15
CA ARG A 2 14.32 0.13 4.87
C ARG A 2 13.13 -0.49 4.13
N ILE A 3 12.25 -1.12 4.87
CA ILE A 3 10.96 -1.63 4.40
C ILE A 3 9.84 -0.92 5.17
N LEU A 4 8.92 -0.30 4.43
CA LEU A 4 7.66 0.18 4.98
C LEU A 4 6.62 -0.92 4.82
N LEU A 5 6.21 -1.53 5.91
CA LEU A 5 5.17 -2.56 5.91
C LEU A 5 3.80 -1.89 6.06
N PHE A 6 2.93 -2.16 5.14
CA PHE A 6 1.57 -1.62 5.13
C PHE A 6 0.52 -2.72 5.01
N SER A 7 -0.49 -2.67 5.86
CA SER A 7 -1.71 -3.48 5.75
C SER A 7 -2.90 -2.72 6.36
N ARG A 8 -4.10 -3.00 5.89
CA ARG A 8 -5.36 -2.42 6.41
C ARG A 8 -5.82 -3.06 7.73
N GLY A 9 -4.99 -3.89 8.38
CA GLY A 9 -5.30 -4.58 9.63
C GLY A 9 -6.31 -5.73 9.51
N ARG A 10 -6.97 -5.88 8.39
CA ARG A 10 -7.87 -7.02 8.13
C ARG A 10 -7.07 -8.16 7.52
N LEU A 11 -6.58 -9.05 8.37
CA LEU A 11 -5.75 -10.16 7.94
C LEU A 11 -6.64 -11.30 7.45
N ALA A 12 -6.52 -11.63 6.18
CA ALA A 12 -7.20 -12.79 5.58
C ALA A 12 -6.52 -14.12 5.93
N ARG A 13 -5.31 -14.08 6.51
CA ARG A 13 -4.48 -15.23 6.86
C ARG A 13 -4.15 -15.24 8.36
N GLY A 14 -3.73 -16.41 8.83
CA GLY A 14 -3.52 -16.67 10.25
C GLY A 14 -2.20 -16.14 10.82
N ALA A 15 -2.01 -16.39 12.12
CA ALA A 15 -0.83 -15.96 12.86
C ALA A 15 0.48 -16.56 12.33
N GLU A 16 0.41 -17.76 11.73
CA GLU A 16 1.60 -18.48 11.24
C GLU A 16 2.23 -17.77 10.06
N GLU A 17 1.45 -17.34 9.07
CA GLU A 17 1.94 -16.61 7.91
C GLU A 17 2.57 -15.26 8.30
N LEU A 18 2.01 -14.61 9.32
CA LEU A 18 2.60 -13.38 9.86
C LEU A 18 3.95 -13.65 10.55
N ARG A 19 4.06 -14.74 11.32
CA ARG A 19 5.34 -15.12 11.93
C ARG A 19 6.38 -15.43 10.87
N GLN A 20 5.99 -16.11 9.78
CA GLN A 20 6.88 -16.39 8.65
C GLN A 20 7.36 -15.10 7.98
N LEU A 21 6.45 -14.16 7.69
CA LEU A 21 6.81 -12.85 7.14
C LEU A 21 7.84 -12.14 8.04
N LEU A 22 7.56 -12.03 9.32
CA LEU A 22 8.44 -11.36 10.28
C LEU A 22 9.80 -12.05 10.40
N ALA A 23 9.82 -13.39 10.45
CA ALA A 23 11.06 -14.17 10.51
C ALA A 23 11.94 -13.97 9.26
N VAL A 24 11.33 -13.88 8.09
CA VAL A 24 12.04 -13.59 6.84
C VAL A 24 12.64 -12.19 6.85
N LEU A 25 11.87 -11.19 7.25
CA LEU A 25 12.34 -9.80 7.33
C LEU A 25 13.50 -9.64 8.31
N GLU A 26 13.44 -10.31 9.47
CA GLU A 26 14.52 -10.33 10.46
C GLU A 26 15.78 -11.02 9.93
N ARG A 27 15.63 -12.16 9.28
CA ARG A 27 16.76 -12.91 8.73
C ARG A 27 17.55 -12.10 7.69
N PHE A 28 16.89 -11.28 6.89
CA PHE A 28 17.56 -10.37 5.95
C PHE A 28 18.00 -9.06 6.58
N GLY A 29 17.72 -8.82 7.86
CA GLY A 29 18.16 -7.63 8.58
C GLY A 29 17.58 -6.32 8.07
N PHE A 30 16.34 -6.32 7.57
CA PHE A 30 15.68 -5.11 7.12
C PHE A 30 15.30 -4.19 8.29
N ASP A 31 15.48 -2.88 8.09
CA ASP A 31 14.93 -1.86 8.99
C ASP A 31 13.43 -1.67 8.67
N CYS A 32 12.57 -2.37 9.40
CA CYS A 32 11.14 -2.36 9.15
C CYS A 32 10.43 -1.28 9.96
N LEU A 33 9.58 -0.51 9.27
CA LEU A 33 8.55 0.34 9.88
C LEU A 33 7.17 -0.20 9.49
N LEU A 34 6.23 -0.20 10.42
CA LEU A 34 4.88 -0.72 10.22
C LEU A 34 3.86 0.40 10.36
N ASN A 35 2.79 0.39 9.58
CA ASN A 35 1.65 1.24 9.90
C ASN A 35 0.93 0.75 11.16
N GLU A 36 0.25 1.67 11.85
CA GLU A 36 -0.40 1.41 13.13
C GLU A 36 -1.35 0.22 13.07
N GLU A 37 -2.19 0.14 12.03
CA GLU A 37 -3.19 -0.90 11.86
C GLU A 37 -2.54 -2.29 11.70
N PHE A 38 -1.42 -2.35 10.97
CA PHE A 38 -0.71 -3.63 10.80
C PHE A 38 0.03 -4.05 12.07
N ALA A 39 0.66 -3.11 12.77
CA ALA A 39 1.30 -3.39 14.05
C ALA A 39 0.29 -3.91 15.07
N ALA A 40 -0.90 -3.30 15.15
CA ALA A 40 -1.99 -3.75 16.01
C ALA A 40 -2.47 -5.16 15.64
N ALA A 41 -2.67 -5.44 14.36
CA ALA A 41 -3.11 -6.74 13.88
C ALA A 41 -2.08 -7.86 14.14
N ILE A 42 -0.79 -7.56 13.96
CA ILE A 42 0.28 -8.51 14.30
C ILE A 42 0.32 -8.77 15.81
N ARG A 43 0.18 -7.74 16.65
CA ARG A 43 0.13 -7.90 18.10
C ARG A 43 -1.04 -8.79 18.51
N GLU A 44 -2.22 -8.56 17.96
CA GLU A 44 -3.42 -9.37 18.25
C GLU A 44 -3.22 -10.85 17.84
N ALA A 45 -2.69 -11.07 16.65
CA ALA A 45 -2.56 -12.42 16.09
C ALA A 45 -1.38 -13.22 16.69
N THR A 46 -0.28 -12.56 17.07
CA THR A 46 0.99 -13.24 17.41
C THR A 46 1.50 -12.94 18.80
N GLY A 47 0.95 -11.93 19.48
CA GLY A 47 1.45 -11.40 20.76
C GLY A 47 2.71 -10.53 20.61
N ARG A 48 3.21 -10.28 19.40
CA ARG A 48 4.43 -9.51 19.17
C ARG A 48 4.15 -8.02 19.19
N GLU A 49 4.95 -7.29 19.96
CA GLU A 49 4.91 -5.82 20.03
C GLU A 49 6.07 -5.20 19.25
N PHE A 50 5.85 -3.97 18.82
CA PHE A 50 6.86 -3.15 18.15
C PHE A 50 7.08 -1.85 18.93
N PRO A 51 8.32 -1.36 19.05
CA PRO A 51 8.59 -0.08 19.69
C PRO A 51 7.97 1.07 18.85
N ALA A 52 7.62 2.17 19.53
CA ALA A 52 6.90 3.29 18.91
C ALA A 52 7.65 3.92 17.71
N ASP A 53 8.98 3.92 17.75
CA ASP A 53 9.83 4.42 16.66
C ASP A 53 9.83 3.52 15.42
N LYS A 54 9.24 2.33 15.51
CA LYS A 54 9.01 1.40 14.38
C LYS A 54 7.58 1.44 13.84
N ILE A 55 6.75 2.35 14.34
CA ILE A 55 5.35 2.48 13.91
C ILE A 55 5.16 3.87 13.28
N TYR A 56 4.51 3.91 12.12
CA TYR A 56 4.12 5.14 11.47
C TYR A 56 2.60 5.26 11.30
N GLY A 57 2.09 6.49 11.38
CA GLY A 57 0.68 6.82 11.21
C GLY A 57 0.28 7.05 9.74
N GLU A 58 -0.74 7.89 9.53
CA GLU A 58 -1.29 8.16 8.19
C GLU A 58 -0.28 8.79 7.23
N ARG A 59 0.58 9.66 7.70
CA ARG A 59 1.55 10.38 6.88
C ARG A 59 2.91 9.71 6.94
N ILE A 60 3.41 9.38 5.77
CA ILE A 60 4.77 8.86 5.62
C ILE A 60 5.68 10.04 5.31
N GLY A 61 6.53 10.40 6.26
CA GLY A 61 7.55 11.43 6.06
C GLY A 61 8.62 11.02 5.05
N PRO A 62 9.61 11.90 4.78
CA PRO A 62 10.73 11.58 3.90
C PRO A 62 11.43 10.28 4.32
N GLN A 63 11.73 9.44 3.37
CA GLN A 63 12.39 8.15 3.60
C GLN A 63 13.79 8.13 2.97
N PRO A 64 14.73 7.36 3.52
CA PRO A 64 16.06 7.17 2.94
C PRO A 64 15.97 6.52 1.55
N ALA A 65 16.98 6.79 0.71
CA ALA A 65 17.13 6.11 -0.57
C ALA A 65 17.19 4.58 -0.37
N GLY A 66 16.63 3.83 -1.31
CA GLY A 66 16.54 2.37 -1.22
C GLY A 66 15.42 1.85 -0.31
N THR A 67 14.51 2.74 0.15
CA THR A 67 13.28 2.31 0.84
C THR A 67 12.33 1.65 -0.16
N THR A 68 11.67 0.58 0.26
CA THR A 68 10.60 -0.10 -0.47
C THR A 68 9.37 -0.22 0.43
N MET A 69 8.19 0.04 -0.11
CA MET A 69 6.93 -0.26 0.58
C MET A 69 6.47 -1.67 0.22
N VAL A 70 6.10 -2.43 1.23
CA VAL A 70 5.51 -3.78 1.08
C VAL A 70 4.10 -3.74 1.62
N CYS A 71 3.12 -3.88 0.72
CA CYS A 71 1.70 -3.95 1.03
C CYS A 71 1.30 -5.40 1.23
N TYR A 72 0.91 -5.76 2.45
CA TYR A 72 0.46 -7.10 2.82
C TYR A 72 -1.07 -7.18 2.81
N GLY A 73 -1.63 -7.73 1.75
CA GLY A 73 -3.08 -7.79 1.52
C GLY A 73 -3.42 -7.98 0.06
N GLY A 74 -4.62 -7.61 -0.34
CA GLY A 74 -5.08 -7.60 -1.74
C GLY A 74 -4.83 -6.25 -2.42
N ASP A 75 -5.35 -6.12 -3.66
CA ASP A 75 -5.19 -4.91 -4.48
C ASP A 75 -5.65 -3.63 -3.79
N GLY A 76 -6.76 -3.65 -3.06
CA GLY A 76 -7.22 -2.49 -2.29
C GLY A 76 -6.24 -2.05 -1.19
N THR A 77 -5.44 -2.97 -0.63
CA THR A 77 -4.37 -2.64 0.32
C THR A 77 -3.21 -1.96 -0.40
N LEU A 78 -2.85 -2.43 -1.59
CA LEU A 78 -1.81 -1.81 -2.40
C LEU A 78 -2.21 -0.40 -2.82
N LEU A 79 -3.44 -0.20 -3.32
CA LEU A 79 -3.95 1.11 -3.71
C LEU A 79 -3.93 2.12 -2.56
N GLU A 80 -4.35 1.69 -1.37
CA GLU A 80 -4.28 2.50 -0.15
C GLU A 80 -2.84 2.87 0.22
N GLY A 81 -1.93 1.88 0.19
CA GLY A 81 -0.50 2.11 0.45
C GLY A 81 0.11 3.15 -0.51
N VAL A 82 -0.20 3.04 -1.81
CA VAL A 82 0.22 4.02 -2.82
C VAL A 82 -0.35 5.41 -2.54
N HIS A 83 -1.63 5.49 -2.14
CA HIS A 83 -2.26 6.76 -1.76
C HIS A 83 -1.52 7.41 -0.58
N ARG A 84 -1.17 6.64 0.46
CA ARG A 84 -0.42 7.14 1.64
C ARG A 84 1.00 7.61 1.32
N LEU A 85 1.60 7.13 0.23
CA LEU A 85 2.90 7.64 -0.25
C LEU A 85 2.82 9.07 -0.80
N GLY A 86 1.62 9.54 -1.21
CA GLY A 86 1.41 10.92 -1.67
C GLY A 86 2.30 11.33 -2.84
N GLY A 87 2.65 10.41 -3.73
CA GLY A 87 3.54 10.66 -4.87
C GLY A 87 5.03 10.52 -4.57
N ALA A 88 5.43 10.10 -3.37
CA ALA A 88 6.83 9.79 -3.10
C ALA A 88 7.32 8.65 -4.02
N PRO A 89 8.51 8.77 -4.65
CA PRO A 89 9.03 7.79 -5.61
C PRO A 89 9.60 6.55 -4.90
N ILE A 90 8.77 5.90 -4.11
CA ILE A 90 9.12 4.68 -3.36
C ILE A 90 8.54 3.48 -4.11
N PRO A 91 9.35 2.48 -4.49
CA PRO A 91 8.85 1.24 -5.08
C PRO A 91 7.87 0.53 -4.14
N VAL A 92 6.80 -0.03 -4.72
CA VAL A 92 5.76 -0.73 -3.97
C VAL A 92 5.69 -2.17 -4.43
N LEU A 93 5.71 -3.10 -3.48
CA LEU A 93 5.50 -4.53 -3.69
C LEU A 93 4.21 -4.97 -3.00
N GLY A 94 3.30 -5.60 -3.73
CA GLY A 94 2.11 -6.23 -3.15
C GLY A 94 2.35 -7.71 -2.86
N ILE A 95 2.26 -8.10 -1.59
CA ILE A 95 2.22 -9.51 -1.17
C ILE A 95 0.78 -9.90 -0.94
N ASN A 96 0.33 -10.88 -1.70
CA ASN A 96 -1.04 -11.35 -1.62
C ASN A 96 -1.26 -12.20 -0.36
N ALA A 97 -2.08 -11.70 0.54
CA ALA A 97 -2.49 -12.39 1.76
C ALA A 97 -3.81 -13.19 1.60
N GLY A 98 -4.28 -13.41 0.37
CA GLY A 98 -5.57 -14.07 0.11
C GLY A 98 -5.69 -14.53 -1.35
N HIS A 99 -6.75 -14.08 -2.03
CA HIS A 99 -6.96 -14.38 -3.46
C HIS A 99 -6.04 -13.54 -4.34
N LEU A 100 -5.49 -14.15 -5.39
CA LEU A 100 -4.64 -13.47 -6.37
C LEU A 100 -5.34 -12.24 -6.95
N GLY A 101 -4.68 -11.09 -6.87
CA GLY A 101 -5.14 -9.83 -7.45
C GLY A 101 -4.44 -9.51 -8.77
N PHE A 102 -4.82 -8.39 -9.37
CA PHE A 102 -4.18 -7.86 -10.59
C PHE A 102 -2.91 -7.06 -10.27
N LEU A 103 -2.83 -6.45 -9.09
CA LEU A 103 -1.73 -5.60 -8.65
C LEU A 103 -0.82 -6.31 -7.65
N THR A 104 -1.36 -7.21 -6.83
CA THR A 104 -0.63 -8.00 -5.85
C THR A 104 -0.17 -9.30 -6.48
N GLY A 105 1.02 -9.28 -7.07
CA GLY A 105 1.56 -10.42 -7.85
C GLY A 105 2.45 -11.38 -7.06
N ALA A 106 2.90 -11.00 -5.87
CA ALA A 106 3.77 -11.84 -5.06
C ALA A 106 2.95 -12.79 -4.18
N PRO A 107 3.06 -14.13 -4.36
CA PRO A 107 2.41 -15.06 -3.47
C PRO A 107 3.10 -15.04 -2.10
N ASN A 108 2.34 -15.35 -1.05
CA ASN A 108 2.92 -15.50 0.29
C ASN A 108 3.90 -16.68 0.39
N GLU A 109 3.73 -17.67 -0.48
CA GLU A 109 4.71 -18.72 -0.67
C GLU A 109 5.92 -18.18 -1.43
N GLY A 110 7.12 -18.32 -0.86
CA GLY A 110 8.36 -17.84 -1.47
C GLY A 110 8.82 -16.45 -1.02
N LEU A 111 8.36 -16.00 0.15
CA LEU A 111 8.82 -14.75 0.79
C LEU A 111 10.35 -14.69 0.87
N ASP A 112 11.01 -15.82 1.15
CA ASP A 112 12.47 -15.93 1.17
C ASP A 112 13.13 -15.50 -0.13
N ARG A 113 12.61 -16.00 -1.24
CA ARG A 113 13.13 -15.66 -2.56
C ARG A 113 12.90 -14.16 -2.83
N ILE A 114 11.69 -13.67 -2.61
CA ILE A 114 11.32 -12.28 -2.88
C ILE A 114 12.15 -11.31 -2.06
N PHE A 115 12.23 -11.51 -0.74
CA PHE A 115 13.02 -10.64 0.13
C PHE A 115 14.53 -10.80 -0.09
N GLY A 116 14.99 -11.99 -0.50
CA GLY A 116 16.35 -12.19 -0.96
C GLY A 116 16.69 -11.39 -2.22
N GLU A 117 15.80 -11.39 -3.21
CA GLU A 117 15.94 -10.58 -4.44
C GLU A 117 15.92 -9.08 -4.11
N ILE A 118 15.03 -8.63 -3.19
CA ILE A 118 15.01 -7.25 -2.70
C ILE A 118 16.37 -6.90 -2.05
N ALA A 119 16.86 -7.73 -1.15
CA ALA A 119 18.11 -7.49 -0.44
C ALA A 119 19.34 -7.37 -1.38
N ARG A 120 19.32 -8.08 -2.50
CA ARG A 120 20.36 -8.04 -3.54
C ARG A 120 20.12 -6.97 -4.61
N GLY A 121 18.96 -6.26 -4.57
CA GLY A 121 18.61 -5.28 -5.60
C GLY A 121 18.33 -5.90 -6.98
N GLU A 122 17.88 -7.14 -7.02
CA GLU A 122 17.63 -7.90 -8.25
C GLU A 122 16.22 -7.73 -8.81
N LEU A 123 15.29 -7.13 -8.04
CA LEU A 123 13.95 -6.86 -8.53
C LEU A 123 13.93 -5.66 -9.49
N SER A 124 13.29 -5.85 -10.63
CA SER A 124 13.00 -4.75 -11.55
C SER A 124 11.78 -3.96 -11.07
N VAL A 125 11.87 -2.63 -11.14
CA VAL A 125 10.75 -1.73 -10.86
C VAL A 125 10.02 -1.41 -12.16
N GLN A 126 8.72 -1.68 -12.22
CA GLN A 126 7.86 -1.29 -13.33
C GLN A 126 7.22 0.07 -13.02
N PRO A 127 7.52 1.13 -13.79
CA PRO A 127 6.87 2.42 -13.60
C PRO A 127 5.39 2.33 -13.96
N ARG A 128 4.55 3.04 -13.21
CA ARG A 128 3.11 3.16 -13.45
C ARG A 128 2.74 4.63 -13.56
N SER A 129 1.91 4.96 -14.54
CA SER A 129 1.31 6.28 -14.64
C SER A 129 0.30 6.47 -13.52
N MET A 130 0.23 7.71 -13.00
CA MET A 130 -0.75 8.12 -12.00
C MET A 130 -1.70 9.14 -12.64
N LEU A 131 -2.95 9.13 -12.20
CA LEU A 131 -3.90 10.20 -12.51
C LEU A 131 -3.73 11.32 -11.49
N GLU A 132 -3.58 12.55 -11.97
CA GLU A 132 -3.70 13.72 -11.11
C GLU A 132 -5.16 14.18 -11.14
N VAL A 133 -5.77 14.28 -9.98
CA VAL A 133 -7.14 14.75 -9.80
C VAL A 133 -7.10 16.12 -9.15
N ARG A 134 -7.76 17.10 -9.76
CA ARG A 134 -7.94 18.44 -9.22
C ARG A 134 -9.43 18.78 -9.22
N GLY A 135 -9.91 19.44 -8.19
CA GLY A 135 -11.32 19.84 -8.12
C GLY A 135 -11.62 20.79 -7.00
N ASP A 136 -12.74 21.47 -7.14
CA ASP A 136 -13.34 22.31 -6.11
C ASP A 136 -14.42 21.49 -5.42
N PHE A 137 -14.24 21.25 -4.14
CA PHE A 137 -15.18 20.50 -3.29
C PHE A 137 -15.78 21.42 -2.23
N ALA A 138 -16.81 20.95 -1.54
CA ALA A 138 -17.45 21.72 -0.48
C ALA A 138 -16.48 22.19 0.63
N GLU A 139 -15.40 21.42 0.85
CA GLU A 139 -14.34 21.71 1.82
C GLU A 139 -13.20 22.56 1.22
N GLY A 140 -13.31 22.97 -0.03
CA GLY A 140 -12.32 23.75 -0.77
C GLY A 140 -11.63 22.96 -1.90
N PRO A 141 -10.68 23.62 -2.59
CA PRO A 141 -9.97 22.97 -3.68
C PRO A 141 -9.06 21.84 -3.17
N HIS A 142 -9.19 20.69 -3.79
CA HIS A 142 -8.34 19.52 -3.52
C HIS A 142 -7.58 19.09 -4.76
N SER A 143 -6.37 18.57 -4.53
CA SER A 143 -5.61 17.83 -5.53
C SER A 143 -5.08 16.54 -4.94
N GLY A 144 -5.04 15.49 -5.75
CA GLY A 144 -4.56 14.20 -5.32
C GLY A 144 -4.06 13.35 -6.48
N LEU A 145 -3.34 12.28 -6.15
CA LEU A 145 -2.89 11.29 -7.11
C LEU A 145 -3.66 10.00 -6.91
N ALA A 146 -4.10 9.39 -8.00
CA ALA A 146 -4.76 8.09 -8.00
C ALA A 146 -4.01 7.10 -8.89
N LEU A 147 -3.81 5.89 -8.40
CA LEU A 147 -3.37 4.75 -9.20
C LEU A 147 -4.62 4.02 -9.70
N ASN A 148 -4.64 3.70 -10.99
CA ASN A 148 -5.71 3.06 -11.74
C ASN A 148 -6.91 3.97 -12.04
N GLU A 149 -7.61 4.49 -11.02
CA GLU A 149 -8.92 5.13 -11.21
C GLU A 149 -9.21 6.21 -10.17
N PHE A 150 -10.06 7.12 -10.57
CA PHE A 150 -10.77 8.06 -9.70
C PHE A 150 -12.26 7.75 -9.80
N THR A 151 -12.93 7.64 -8.67
CA THR A 151 -14.36 7.30 -8.61
C THR A 151 -15.18 8.43 -8.02
N VAL A 152 -16.34 8.70 -8.64
CA VAL A 152 -17.35 9.58 -8.10
C VAL A 152 -18.55 8.74 -7.69
N GLN A 153 -18.95 8.81 -6.43
CA GLN A 153 -20.03 7.99 -5.89
C GLN A 153 -21.12 8.86 -5.28
N ARG A 154 -22.36 8.44 -5.50
CA ARG A 154 -23.50 9.04 -4.83
C ARG A 154 -23.46 8.79 -3.33
N HIS A 155 -23.63 9.83 -2.55
CA HIS A 155 -23.84 9.73 -1.11
C HIS A 155 -25.32 9.97 -0.76
N GLY A 156 -25.95 9.00 -0.11
CA GLY A 156 -27.37 9.08 0.27
C GLY A 156 -28.35 8.76 -0.87
N ALA A 157 -29.61 9.24 -0.74
CA ALA A 157 -30.72 8.94 -1.65
C ALA A 157 -30.85 9.93 -2.84
N ALA A 158 -30.12 11.03 -2.83
CA ALA A 158 -30.19 12.05 -3.88
C ALA A 158 -29.65 11.51 -5.21
N MET A 159 -30.20 11.98 -6.33
CA MET A 159 -29.69 11.64 -7.65
C MET A 159 -28.33 12.32 -7.86
N LEU A 160 -27.36 11.60 -8.40
CA LEU A 160 -26.10 12.14 -8.89
C LEU A 160 -26.20 12.27 -10.41
N ALA A 161 -26.02 13.49 -10.92
CA ALA A 161 -25.82 13.74 -12.34
C ALA A 161 -24.34 14.08 -12.56
N VAL A 162 -23.71 13.45 -13.55
CA VAL A 162 -22.32 13.67 -13.91
C VAL A 162 -22.26 13.98 -15.40
N GLU A 163 -21.67 15.11 -15.75
CA GLU A 163 -21.30 15.44 -17.12
C GLU A 163 -19.80 15.17 -17.30
N THR A 164 -19.46 14.40 -18.31
CA THR A 164 -18.07 14.00 -18.59
C THR A 164 -17.58 14.61 -19.88
N TYR A 165 -16.44 15.28 -19.80
CA TYR A 165 -15.77 15.90 -20.95
C TYR A 165 -14.35 15.33 -21.09
N VAL A 166 -13.98 15.00 -22.33
CA VAL A 166 -12.59 14.59 -22.69
C VAL A 166 -12.08 15.60 -23.70
N ASP A 167 -10.96 16.25 -23.41
CA ASP A 167 -10.37 17.31 -24.24
C ASP A 167 -11.39 18.40 -24.66
N GLY A 168 -12.30 18.73 -23.73
CA GLY A 168 -13.34 19.73 -23.94
C GLY A 168 -14.56 19.24 -24.74
N GLN A 169 -14.63 17.99 -25.14
CA GLN A 169 -15.79 17.38 -25.79
C GLN A 169 -16.60 16.56 -24.81
N MET A 170 -17.89 16.81 -24.74
CA MET A 170 -18.82 16.05 -23.91
C MET A 170 -18.93 14.62 -24.43
N VAL A 171 -18.77 13.65 -23.56
CA VAL A 171 -18.83 12.21 -23.90
C VAL A 171 -19.92 11.46 -23.13
N ALA A 172 -20.42 12.01 -22.02
CA ALA A 172 -21.53 11.47 -21.24
C ALA A 172 -22.14 12.53 -20.33
#